data_e09edc2993bf77fdbb8000cf48f5bb0b
#
_entry.id   e09edc2993bf77fdbb8000cf48f5bb0b
#
_cell.length_a   1.000
_cell.length_b   1.000
_cell.length_c   1.000
_cell.angle_alpha   90.00
_cell.angle_beta   90.00
_cell.angle_gamma   90.00
#
_symmetry.space_group_name_H-M   'P 1'
#
loop_
_entity.id
_entity.type
_entity.pdbx_description
1 polymer ?
#
loop_
_entity_poly.entity_id
_entity_poly.type
_entity_poly.pdbx_seq_one_letter_code
_entity_poly.pdbx_strand_id
1 'polypeptide(L)'
;FIAEPVQGAGGVIIPPETYWPEIQRICDKYEILLIADEVICGFGRTGNWFGSQTLNIRPDIMTIAKGLSSGYQPIGGSVVTDEVAAVLDSVEFNHGYTYSGHPVAAAVALENLRILEEEGVIDHVRDVAAPYLAEKWHALGDHPLVGDTRIVGMMGSLALTPDKTTRAKFASEPGTVGYICRERCFANNLVMRHVGDRMIISPPLVITPAEIDILIGRARQALDECYARVKEEGLLKAAS
;
A
#
# COMPACT_ATOMS: atom_id res chain seq x y z
N PHE A 1 16.82 12.08 4.69
CA PHE A 1 16.02 10.92 5.13
C PHE A 1 14.98 10.56 4.06
N ILE A 2 14.83 9.27 3.74
CA ILE A 2 13.82 8.80 2.78
C ILE A 2 13.01 7.65 3.37
N ALA A 3 11.67 7.71 3.24
CA ALA A 3 10.79 6.61 3.59
C ALA A 3 9.43 6.72 2.87
N GLU A 4 8.73 5.57 2.74
CA GLU A 4 7.33 5.53 2.33
C GLU A 4 6.43 6.02 3.49
N PRO A 5 5.40 6.87 3.25
CA PRO A 5 4.42 7.22 4.29
C PRO A 5 3.84 5.99 4.98
N VAL A 6 3.46 4.99 4.20
CA VAL A 6 3.11 3.63 4.62
C VAL A 6 3.89 2.67 3.73
N GLN A 7 4.64 1.75 4.32
CA GLN A 7 5.39 0.77 3.53
C GLN A 7 4.41 -0.20 2.86
N GLY A 8 4.19 -0.03 1.56
CA GLY A 8 3.23 -0.82 0.81
C GLY A 8 3.73 -2.22 0.50
N ALA A 9 4.78 -2.31 -0.32
CA ALA A 9 5.33 -3.58 -0.81
C ALA A 9 5.92 -4.47 0.29
N GLY A 10 6.37 -3.88 1.40
CA GLY A 10 6.89 -4.57 2.58
C GLY A 10 5.82 -5.29 3.42
N GLY A 11 4.52 -5.13 3.10
CA GLY A 11 3.43 -5.82 3.79
C GLY A 11 2.39 -4.90 4.42
N VAL A 12 2.21 -3.71 3.89
CA VAL A 12 1.33 -2.65 4.42
C VAL A 12 1.68 -2.37 5.89
N ILE A 13 2.89 -1.87 6.10
CA ILE A 13 3.38 -1.52 7.44
C ILE A 13 2.98 -0.07 7.70
N ILE A 14 1.97 0.11 8.53
CA ILE A 14 1.47 1.41 8.96
C ILE A 14 2.32 1.84 10.16
N PRO A 15 3.00 2.99 10.11
CA PRO A 15 3.81 3.48 11.22
C PRO A 15 2.92 3.87 12.42
N PRO A 16 3.41 3.79 13.66
CA PRO A 16 2.70 4.33 14.80
C PRO A 16 2.51 5.85 14.68
N GLU A 17 1.48 6.40 15.30
CA GLU A 17 1.11 7.82 15.22
C GLU A 17 2.26 8.77 15.60
N THR A 18 3.16 8.34 16.47
CA THR A 18 4.31 9.13 16.92
C THR A 18 5.47 9.17 15.93
N TYR A 19 5.50 8.27 14.94
CA TYR A 19 6.67 8.09 14.07
C TYR A 19 6.93 9.33 13.21
N TRP A 20 5.96 9.74 12.39
CA TRP A 20 6.17 10.84 11.45
C TRP A 20 6.34 12.20 12.12
N PRO A 21 5.60 12.54 13.18
CA PRO A 21 5.88 13.77 13.96
C PRO A 21 7.30 13.81 14.49
N GLU A 22 7.83 12.69 14.97
CA GLU A 22 9.20 12.65 15.50
C GLU A 22 10.27 12.70 14.38
N ILE A 23 10.04 12.01 13.25
CA ILE A 23 10.92 12.12 12.07
C ILE A 23 10.96 13.56 11.56
N GLN A 24 9.79 14.22 11.41
CA GLN A 24 9.73 15.61 10.98
C GLN A 24 10.52 16.51 11.93
N ARG A 25 10.31 16.36 13.24
CA ARG A 25 11.04 17.12 14.26
C ARG A 25 12.57 16.93 14.17
N ILE A 26 13.02 15.71 13.89
CA ILE A 26 14.45 15.40 13.74
C ILE A 26 14.99 16.05 12.45
N CYS A 27 14.28 15.91 11.33
CA CYS A 27 14.67 16.52 10.07
C CYS A 27 14.77 18.04 10.19
N ASP A 28 13.73 18.68 10.75
CA ASP A 28 13.71 20.13 10.98
C ASP A 28 14.89 20.59 11.89
N LYS A 29 15.17 19.83 12.96
CA LYS A 29 16.23 20.18 13.92
C LYS A 29 17.64 20.10 13.34
N TYR A 30 17.89 19.13 12.47
CA TYR A 30 19.21 18.86 11.94
C TYR A 30 19.38 19.29 10.48
N GLU A 31 18.40 20.02 9.92
CA GLU A 31 18.39 20.49 8.54
C GLU A 31 18.58 19.34 7.54
N ILE A 32 17.90 18.20 7.81
CA ILE A 32 17.94 17.01 6.97
C ILE A 32 16.75 17.07 6.00
N LEU A 33 17.01 17.02 4.69
CA LEU A 33 15.93 16.92 3.69
C LEU A 33 15.11 15.64 3.90
N LEU A 34 13.80 15.79 3.95
CA LEU A 34 12.83 14.71 4.06
C LEU A 34 12.28 14.33 2.69
N ILE A 35 12.49 13.10 2.29
CA ILE A 35 11.99 12.54 1.03
C ILE A 35 10.85 11.57 1.33
N ALA A 36 9.65 11.88 0.87
CA ALA A 36 8.52 10.96 0.94
C ALA A 36 8.48 10.11 -0.34
N ASP A 37 8.57 8.81 -0.21
CA ASP A 37 8.33 7.88 -1.32
C ASP A 37 6.82 7.64 -1.47
N GLU A 38 6.20 8.43 -2.33
CA GLU A 38 4.76 8.41 -2.63
C GLU A 38 4.41 7.44 -3.79
N VAL A 39 5.35 6.66 -4.24
CA VAL A 39 5.17 5.74 -5.39
C VAL A 39 3.99 4.79 -5.20
N ILE A 40 3.71 4.36 -3.96
CA ILE A 40 2.54 3.51 -3.65
C ILE A 40 1.42 4.33 -3.01
N CYS A 41 1.74 5.24 -2.09
CA CYS A 41 0.76 5.96 -1.29
C CYS A 41 0.04 7.07 -2.05
N GLY A 42 0.65 7.62 -3.09
CA GLY A 42 0.12 8.74 -3.86
C GLY A 42 -1.11 8.40 -4.71
N PHE A 43 -1.72 9.46 -5.23
CA PHE A 43 -2.83 9.44 -6.18
C PHE A 43 -4.07 8.70 -5.67
N GLY A 44 -4.50 9.02 -4.44
CA GLY A 44 -5.75 8.53 -3.86
C GLY A 44 -5.65 7.24 -3.05
N ARG A 45 -4.50 6.55 -3.06
CA ARG A 45 -4.36 5.22 -2.42
C ARG A 45 -4.67 5.22 -0.92
N THR A 46 -4.40 6.31 -0.22
CA THR A 46 -4.66 6.48 1.22
C THR A 46 -5.93 7.27 1.54
N GLY A 47 -6.71 7.67 0.51
CA GLY A 47 -7.90 8.51 0.65
C GLY A 47 -7.64 10.01 0.45
N ASN A 48 -6.38 10.41 0.28
CA ASN A 48 -5.95 11.76 -0.10
C ASN A 48 -5.08 11.68 -1.36
N TRP A 49 -4.77 12.82 -1.99
CA TRP A 49 -3.86 12.84 -3.14
C TRP A 49 -2.54 12.15 -2.83
N PHE A 50 -1.98 12.38 -1.63
CA PHE A 50 -0.71 11.81 -1.19
C PHE A 50 -0.80 11.25 0.23
N GLY A 51 -0.02 10.22 0.51
CA GLY A 51 0.09 9.64 1.85
C GLY A 51 0.70 10.61 2.86
N SER A 52 1.54 11.54 2.42
CA SER A 52 2.06 12.65 3.23
C SER A 52 0.94 13.54 3.77
N GLN A 53 -0.13 13.79 2.99
CA GLN A 53 -1.31 14.51 3.49
C GLN A 53 -2.06 13.69 4.55
N THR A 54 -2.20 12.37 4.34
CA THR A 54 -2.89 11.48 5.27
C THR A 54 -2.18 11.42 6.63
N LEU A 55 -0.84 11.47 6.63
CA LEU A 55 -0.01 11.33 7.83
C LEU A 55 0.60 12.66 8.32
N ASN A 56 0.16 13.79 7.74
CA ASN A 56 0.62 15.14 8.06
C ASN A 56 2.15 15.29 7.99
N ILE A 57 2.75 14.77 6.91
CA ILE A 57 4.18 14.89 6.61
C ILE A 57 4.39 16.09 5.69
N ARG A 58 5.47 16.85 5.90
CA ARG A 58 5.89 17.97 5.03
C ARG A 58 7.22 17.60 4.38
N PRO A 59 7.21 16.86 3.27
CA PRO A 59 8.44 16.46 2.60
C PRO A 59 9.03 17.62 1.80
N ASP A 60 10.36 17.65 1.71
CA ASP A 60 11.09 18.54 0.80
C ASP A 60 11.10 17.97 -0.63
N ILE A 61 11.04 16.65 -0.74
CA ILE A 61 11.05 15.92 -2.01
C ILE A 61 10.00 14.80 -1.94
N MET A 62 9.26 14.60 -3.02
CA MET A 62 8.37 13.43 -3.19
C MET A 62 8.78 12.65 -4.43
N THR A 63 8.88 11.34 -4.33
CA THR A 63 8.98 10.45 -5.50
C THR A 63 7.60 9.96 -5.89
N ILE A 64 7.25 10.06 -7.18
CA ILE A 64 5.92 9.70 -7.70
C ILE A 64 6.04 8.76 -8.89
N ALA A 65 5.13 7.78 -8.98
CA ALA A 65 5.00 6.85 -10.10
C ALA A 65 3.63 6.15 -10.04
N LYS A 66 3.51 4.95 -10.54
CA LYS A 66 2.35 4.02 -10.49
C LYS A 66 1.00 4.71 -10.71
N GLY A 67 0.37 5.20 -9.62
CA GLY A 67 -0.90 5.92 -9.65
C GLY A 67 -0.89 7.17 -10.54
N LEU A 68 0.27 7.76 -10.79
CA LEU A 68 0.44 8.89 -11.70
C LEU A 68 -0.14 8.62 -13.10
N SER A 69 -0.02 7.41 -13.61
CA SER A 69 -0.57 7.01 -14.92
C SER A 69 -1.52 5.81 -14.83
N SER A 70 -1.92 5.39 -13.62
CA SER A 70 -2.72 4.18 -13.38
C SER A 70 -2.20 2.92 -14.11
N GLY A 71 -0.90 2.86 -14.39
CA GLY A 71 -0.23 1.73 -15.04
C GLY A 71 -0.38 1.69 -16.57
N TYR A 72 -1.05 2.64 -17.20
CA TYR A 72 -1.23 2.69 -18.66
C TYR A 72 0.07 2.97 -19.42
N GLN A 73 0.94 3.83 -18.84
CA GLN A 73 2.27 4.10 -19.39
C GLN A 73 3.30 4.18 -18.24
N PRO A 74 4.51 3.62 -18.42
CA PRO A 74 5.59 3.79 -17.45
C PRO A 74 6.01 5.26 -17.38
N ILE A 75 5.82 5.86 -16.21
CA ILE A 75 6.25 7.22 -15.90
C ILE A 75 6.51 7.33 -14.40
N GLY A 76 7.47 8.14 -14.04
CA GLY A 76 7.75 8.53 -12.67
C GLY A 76 8.42 9.90 -12.65
N GLY A 77 8.50 10.49 -11.49
CA GLY A 77 9.11 11.78 -11.31
C GLY A 77 9.45 12.05 -9.85
N SER A 78 10.12 13.17 -9.64
CA SER A 78 10.35 13.75 -8.32
C SER A 78 9.77 15.16 -8.31
N VAL A 79 9.02 15.47 -7.26
CA VAL A 79 8.51 16.83 -6.98
C VAL A 79 9.38 17.37 -5.84
N VAL A 80 9.82 18.60 -5.96
CA VAL A 80 10.69 19.25 -4.98
C VAL A 80 10.11 20.58 -4.54
N THR A 81 10.49 21.04 -3.35
CA THR A 81 10.16 22.40 -2.88
C THR A 81 10.93 23.47 -3.65
N ASP A 82 10.49 24.72 -3.55
CA ASP A 82 11.16 25.85 -4.18
C ASP A 82 12.59 26.04 -3.66
N GLU A 83 12.84 25.75 -2.38
CA GLU A 83 14.15 25.81 -1.78
C GLU A 83 15.14 24.82 -2.42
N VAL A 84 14.68 23.59 -2.66
CA VAL A 84 15.48 22.55 -3.35
C VAL A 84 15.65 22.92 -4.82
N ALA A 85 14.61 23.41 -5.49
CA ALA A 85 14.67 23.86 -6.87
C ALA A 85 15.67 25.00 -7.07
N ALA A 86 15.68 25.99 -6.18
CA ALA A 86 16.61 27.11 -6.24
C ALA A 86 18.09 26.70 -6.19
N VAL A 87 18.41 25.62 -5.46
CA VAL A 87 19.77 25.06 -5.45
C VAL A 87 20.11 24.43 -6.80
N LEU A 88 19.16 23.66 -7.38
CA LEU A 88 19.36 23.01 -8.67
C LEU A 88 19.50 24.02 -9.81
N ASP A 89 18.74 25.12 -9.76
CA ASP A 89 18.82 26.20 -10.74
C ASP A 89 20.15 26.99 -10.69
N SER A 90 20.85 26.91 -9.54
CA SER A 90 22.12 27.62 -9.33
C SER A 90 23.35 26.85 -9.84
N VAL A 91 23.20 25.59 -10.24
CA VAL A 91 24.27 24.70 -10.67
C VAL A 91 23.91 23.96 -11.96
N GLU A 92 24.91 23.44 -12.66
CA GLU A 92 24.67 22.54 -13.79
C GLU A 92 24.15 21.20 -13.27
N PHE A 93 22.85 20.93 -13.53
CA PHE A 93 22.20 19.68 -13.13
C PHE A 93 22.39 18.60 -14.22
N ASN A 94 23.51 17.87 -14.11
CA ASN A 94 23.87 16.79 -15.05
C ASN A 94 23.01 15.54 -14.81
N HIS A 95 21.72 15.62 -15.16
CA HIS A 95 20.78 14.52 -15.04
C HIS A 95 19.99 14.33 -16.31
N GLY A 96 19.76 13.05 -16.70
CA GLY A 96 18.89 12.74 -17.84
C GLY A 96 18.82 11.23 -18.09
N TYR A 97 17.63 10.80 -18.41
CA TYR A 97 17.36 9.48 -18.97
C TYR A 97 16.81 9.65 -20.38
N THR A 98 17.15 8.74 -21.29
CA THR A 98 16.74 8.82 -22.71
C THR A 98 15.24 9.02 -22.89
N TYR A 99 14.42 8.40 -22.04
CA TYR A 99 12.97 8.48 -22.13
C TYR A 99 12.33 9.49 -21.16
N SER A 100 13.12 10.32 -20.46
CA SER A 100 12.58 11.41 -19.64
C SER A 100 11.75 12.38 -20.48
N GLY A 101 10.59 12.79 -19.93
CA GLY A 101 9.68 13.70 -20.63
C GLY A 101 9.01 13.11 -21.87
N HIS A 102 8.88 11.78 -21.97
CA HIS A 102 8.25 11.12 -23.13
C HIS A 102 6.81 11.64 -23.30
N PRO A 103 6.48 12.24 -24.47
CA PRO A 103 5.22 13.00 -24.63
C PRO A 103 3.97 12.14 -24.49
N VAL A 104 4.01 10.87 -24.95
CA VAL A 104 2.87 9.95 -24.78
C VAL A 104 2.65 9.62 -23.30
N ALA A 105 3.73 9.34 -22.57
CA ALA A 105 3.61 9.04 -21.12
C ALA A 105 3.09 10.26 -20.33
N ALA A 106 3.57 11.46 -20.69
CA ALA A 106 3.09 12.71 -20.08
C ALA A 106 1.61 12.97 -20.40
N ALA A 107 1.18 12.76 -21.65
CA ALA A 107 -0.22 12.92 -22.04
C ALA A 107 -1.15 11.96 -21.30
N VAL A 108 -0.73 10.69 -21.15
CA VAL A 108 -1.48 9.68 -20.37
C VAL A 108 -1.55 10.06 -18.89
N ALA A 109 -0.45 10.55 -18.30
CA ALA A 109 -0.44 10.98 -16.90
C ALA A 109 -1.36 12.18 -16.68
N LEU A 110 -1.32 13.19 -17.57
CA LEU A 110 -2.21 14.37 -17.50
C LEU A 110 -3.69 13.97 -17.59
N GLU A 111 -4.03 13.08 -18.52
CA GLU A 111 -5.41 12.60 -18.65
C GLU A 111 -5.86 11.79 -17.41
N ASN A 112 -4.98 10.95 -16.88
CA ASN A 112 -5.27 10.22 -15.64
C ASN A 112 -5.50 11.16 -14.44
N LEU A 113 -4.69 12.22 -14.30
CA LEU A 113 -4.88 13.21 -13.24
C LEU A 113 -6.21 13.96 -13.41
N ARG A 114 -6.57 14.34 -14.66
CA ARG A 114 -7.86 14.97 -14.98
C ARG A 114 -9.03 14.08 -14.57
N ILE A 115 -8.98 12.78 -14.90
CA ILE A 115 -10.02 11.80 -14.54
C ILE A 115 -10.13 11.67 -13.02
N LEU A 116 -9.01 11.51 -12.31
CA LEU A 116 -9.02 11.41 -10.85
C LEU A 116 -9.72 12.61 -10.18
N GLU A 117 -9.53 13.80 -10.72
CA GLU A 117 -10.12 15.04 -10.21
C GLU A 117 -11.58 15.20 -10.65
N GLU A 118 -11.85 15.16 -11.96
CA GLU A 118 -13.19 15.47 -12.52
C GLU A 118 -14.23 14.39 -12.17
N GLU A 119 -13.84 13.13 -12.06
CA GLU A 119 -14.74 12.04 -11.67
C GLU A 119 -14.81 11.85 -10.15
N GLY A 120 -14.10 12.66 -9.36
CA GLY A 120 -14.13 12.59 -7.90
C GLY A 120 -13.63 11.27 -7.31
N VAL A 121 -12.67 10.60 -7.99
CA VAL A 121 -12.22 9.26 -7.59
C VAL A 121 -11.60 9.26 -6.20
N ILE A 122 -10.86 10.32 -5.84
CA ILE A 122 -10.24 10.43 -4.52
C ILE A 122 -11.30 10.63 -3.42
N ASP A 123 -12.33 11.41 -3.71
CA ASP A 123 -13.46 11.61 -2.80
C ASP A 123 -14.25 10.31 -2.62
N HIS A 124 -14.48 9.56 -3.70
CA HIS A 124 -15.07 8.22 -3.62
C HIS A 124 -14.24 7.28 -2.73
N VAL A 125 -12.92 7.28 -2.86
CA VAL A 125 -12.05 6.48 -1.98
C VAL A 125 -12.21 6.91 -0.54
N ARG A 126 -12.09 8.22 -0.26
CA ARG A 126 -12.10 8.75 1.11
C ARG A 126 -13.44 8.52 1.82
N ASP A 127 -14.53 8.80 1.12
CA ASP A 127 -15.85 8.93 1.75
C ASP A 127 -16.70 7.67 1.62
N VAL A 128 -16.39 6.77 0.66
CA VAL A 128 -17.20 5.57 0.37
C VAL A 128 -16.38 4.28 0.44
N ALA A 129 -15.39 4.11 -0.44
CA ALA A 129 -14.75 2.82 -0.62
C ALA A 129 -13.85 2.43 0.56
N ALA A 130 -12.99 3.34 1.05
CA ALA A 130 -12.06 3.03 2.11
C ALA A 130 -12.73 2.74 3.47
N PRO A 131 -13.71 3.53 3.95
CA PRO A 131 -14.40 3.20 5.20
C PRO A 131 -15.15 1.86 5.10
N TYR A 132 -15.83 1.60 3.98
CA TYR A 132 -16.55 0.35 3.78
C TYR A 132 -15.59 -0.86 3.72
N LEU A 133 -14.51 -0.73 2.95
CA LEU A 133 -13.49 -1.76 2.89
C LEU A 133 -12.84 -2.01 4.25
N ALA A 134 -12.55 -0.97 5.02
CA ALA A 134 -11.93 -1.10 6.34
C ALA A 134 -12.81 -1.90 7.31
N GLU A 135 -14.12 -1.61 7.36
CA GLU A 135 -15.07 -2.36 8.18
C GLU A 135 -15.04 -3.85 7.84
N LYS A 136 -15.22 -4.17 6.55
CA LYS A 136 -15.26 -5.56 6.07
C LYS A 136 -13.92 -6.28 6.20
N TRP A 137 -12.80 -5.56 6.00
CA TRP A 137 -11.45 -6.10 6.14
C TRP A 137 -11.13 -6.48 7.57
N HIS A 138 -11.48 -5.61 8.53
CA HIS A 138 -11.28 -5.90 9.95
C HIS A 138 -12.10 -7.10 10.43
N ALA A 139 -13.27 -7.33 9.86
CA ALA A 139 -14.09 -8.52 10.17
C ALA A 139 -13.42 -9.84 9.80
N LEU A 140 -12.47 -9.86 8.84
CA LEU A 140 -11.66 -11.05 8.55
C LEU A 140 -10.73 -11.42 9.71
N GLY A 141 -10.51 -10.52 10.66
CA GLY A 141 -9.72 -10.75 11.86
C GLY A 141 -10.36 -11.78 12.82
N ASP A 142 -11.61 -12.15 12.68
CA ASP A 142 -12.24 -13.22 13.48
C ASP A 142 -11.78 -14.62 13.03
N HIS A 143 -11.26 -14.76 11.78
CA HIS A 143 -10.79 -16.03 11.24
C HIS A 143 -9.62 -16.60 12.04
N PRO A 144 -9.59 -17.92 12.35
CA PRO A 144 -8.57 -18.53 13.21
C PRO A 144 -7.13 -18.38 12.71
N LEU A 145 -6.94 -18.27 11.39
CA LEU A 145 -5.61 -18.10 10.77
C LEU A 145 -5.11 -16.64 10.78
N VAL A 146 -5.95 -15.66 11.12
CA VAL A 146 -5.62 -14.23 11.06
C VAL A 146 -5.27 -13.69 12.44
N GLY A 147 -4.03 -13.31 12.66
CA GLY A 147 -3.53 -12.75 13.91
C GLY A 147 -3.55 -11.22 13.98
N ASP A 148 -3.54 -10.55 12.81
CA ASP A 148 -3.55 -9.08 12.73
C ASP A 148 -4.14 -8.63 11.41
N THR A 149 -4.94 -7.56 11.46
CA THR A 149 -5.52 -6.91 10.28
C THR A 149 -5.09 -5.45 10.26
N ARG A 150 -4.57 -4.99 9.13
CA ARG A 150 -4.21 -3.58 8.93
C ARG A 150 -4.82 -3.09 7.64
N ILE A 151 -5.26 -1.84 7.67
CA ILE A 151 -5.75 -1.17 6.48
C ILE A 151 -5.58 0.34 6.63
N VAL A 152 -5.23 1.00 5.53
CA VAL A 152 -5.24 2.44 5.38
C VAL A 152 -5.66 2.77 3.96
N GLY A 153 -6.73 3.55 3.82
CA GLY A 153 -7.33 3.79 2.49
C GLY A 153 -7.64 2.47 1.78
N MET A 154 -7.05 2.31 0.61
CA MET A 154 -7.21 1.13 -0.24
C MET A 154 -5.99 0.18 -0.18
N MET A 155 -5.26 0.15 0.93
CA MET A 155 -4.16 -0.78 1.18
C MET A 155 -4.45 -1.58 2.45
N GLY A 156 -4.62 -2.90 2.31
CA GLY A 156 -4.89 -3.78 3.44
C GLY A 156 -3.91 -4.94 3.56
N SER A 157 -3.70 -5.42 4.78
CA SER A 157 -2.95 -6.64 5.03
C SER A 157 -3.56 -7.50 6.14
N LEU A 158 -3.39 -8.82 6.00
CA LEU A 158 -3.71 -9.83 7.01
C LEU A 158 -2.42 -10.56 7.37
N ALA A 159 -2.03 -10.54 8.64
CA ALA A 159 -0.95 -11.38 9.12
C ALA A 159 -1.49 -12.76 9.47
N LEU A 160 -0.98 -13.79 8.81
CA LEU A 160 -1.33 -15.17 9.11
C LEU A 160 -0.50 -15.67 10.30
N THR A 161 -1.11 -16.47 11.16
CA THR A 161 -0.48 -17.00 12.38
C THR A 161 -1.05 -18.38 12.73
N PRO A 162 -0.25 -19.28 13.31
CA PRO A 162 -0.75 -20.52 13.87
C PRO A 162 -1.48 -20.31 15.21
N ASP A 163 -1.20 -19.22 15.91
CA ASP A 163 -1.79 -18.87 17.21
C ASP A 163 -2.06 -17.36 17.31
N LYS A 164 -3.33 -17.02 17.33
CA LYS A 164 -3.81 -15.62 17.44
C LYS A 164 -3.45 -14.95 18.76
N THR A 165 -3.35 -15.72 19.84
CA THR A 165 -3.11 -15.17 21.18
C THR A 165 -1.68 -14.64 21.30
N THR A 166 -0.73 -15.41 20.82
CA THR A 166 0.69 -15.05 20.87
C THR A 166 1.15 -14.33 19.61
N ARG A 167 0.36 -14.38 18.53
CA ARG A 167 0.76 -13.92 17.17
C ARG A 167 2.07 -14.58 16.72
N ALA A 168 2.27 -15.83 17.09
CA ALA A 168 3.47 -16.58 16.77
C ALA A 168 3.70 -16.68 15.25
N LYS A 169 4.94 -16.83 14.86
CA LYS A 169 5.30 -17.22 13.50
C LYS A 169 5.08 -18.72 13.31
N PHE A 170 4.84 -19.15 12.07
CA PHE A 170 4.82 -20.56 11.73
C PHE A 170 6.22 -21.17 11.87
N ALA A 171 6.27 -22.44 12.27
CA ALA A 171 7.53 -23.20 12.34
C ALA A 171 8.07 -23.61 10.96
N SER A 172 7.23 -23.54 9.92
CA SER A 172 7.65 -23.73 8.53
C SER A 172 8.52 -22.58 8.03
N GLU A 173 9.17 -22.77 6.87
CA GLU A 173 9.91 -21.72 6.19
C GLU A 173 9.02 -20.47 6.00
N PRO A 174 9.54 -19.24 6.26
CA PRO A 174 8.79 -18.02 6.14
C PRO A 174 8.14 -17.86 4.76
N GLY A 175 6.84 -17.60 4.73
CA GLY A 175 6.07 -17.43 3.50
C GLY A 175 5.43 -18.71 2.95
N THR A 176 5.67 -19.87 3.56
CA THR A 176 5.02 -21.13 3.15
C THR A 176 3.50 -21.03 3.23
N VAL A 177 2.96 -20.57 4.37
CA VAL A 177 1.52 -20.46 4.56
C VAL A 177 0.96 -19.30 3.74
N GLY A 178 1.70 -18.19 3.63
CA GLY A 178 1.37 -17.08 2.74
C GLY A 178 1.24 -17.51 1.28
N TYR A 179 2.15 -18.34 0.80
CA TYR A 179 2.09 -18.92 -0.54
C TYR A 179 0.85 -19.80 -0.73
N ILE A 180 0.58 -20.72 0.22
CA ILE A 180 -0.62 -21.57 0.18
C ILE A 180 -1.89 -20.71 0.12
N CYS A 181 -1.97 -19.67 0.95
CA CYS A 181 -3.11 -18.77 0.97
C CYS A 181 -3.28 -18.03 -0.37
N ARG A 182 -2.19 -17.53 -0.96
CA ARG A 182 -2.20 -16.90 -2.28
C ARG A 182 -2.73 -17.84 -3.36
N GLU A 183 -2.30 -19.10 -3.38
CA GLU A 183 -2.80 -20.10 -4.34
C GLU A 183 -4.33 -20.33 -4.17
N ARG A 184 -4.82 -20.31 -2.92
CA ARG A 184 -6.28 -20.39 -2.68
C ARG A 184 -6.99 -19.12 -3.15
N CYS A 185 -6.39 -17.96 -2.97
CA CYS A 185 -6.94 -16.70 -3.51
C CYS A 185 -7.11 -16.81 -5.03
N PHE A 186 -6.07 -17.24 -5.76
CA PHE A 186 -6.15 -17.38 -7.22
C PHE A 186 -7.19 -18.41 -7.65
N ALA A 187 -7.30 -19.55 -6.96
CA ALA A 187 -8.32 -20.55 -7.22
C ALA A 187 -9.75 -20.00 -7.04
N ASN A 188 -9.93 -19.00 -6.19
CA ASN A 188 -11.18 -18.30 -5.92
C ASN A 188 -11.33 -16.99 -6.72
N ASN A 189 -10.57 -16.81 -7.82
CA ASN A 189 -10.60 -15.61 -8.67
C ASN A 189 -10.34 -14.31 -7.88
N LEU A 190 -9.45 -14.34 -6.91
CA LEU A 190 -8.99 -13.19 -6.13
C LEU A 190 -7.48 -13.05 -6.27
N VAL A 191 -7.01 -11.87 -6.65
CA VAL A 191 -5.58 -11.57 -6.68
C VAL A 191 -5.18 -10.93 -5.35
N MET A 192 -4.46 -11.69 -4.53
CA MET A 192 -3.76 -11.17 -3.36
C MET A 192 -2.29 -11.55 -3.44
N ARG A 193 -1.41 -10.65 -3.04
CA ARG A 193 0.01 -10.90 -2.91
C ARG A 193 0.34 -11.33 -1.48
N HIS A 194 1.34 -12.19 -1.31
CA HIS A 194 1.91 -12.45 0.01
C HIS A 194 3.32 -11.85 0.16
N VAL A 195 3.67 -11.48 1.38
CA VAL A 195 5.00 -11.07 1.82
C VAL A 195 5.29 -11.82 3.13
N GLY A 196 6.18 -12.81 3.07
CA GLY A 196 6.21 -13.82 4.12
C GLY A 196 4.81 -14.43 4.30
N ASP A 197 4.36 -14.57 5.53
CA ASP A 197 3.02 -15.07 5.85
C ASP A 197 2.00 -13.92 6.07
N ARG A 198 2.17 -12.81 5.35
CA ARG A 198 1.24 -11.69 5.34
C ARG A 198 0.63 -11.53 3.96
N MET A 199 -0.70 -11.57 3.90
CA MET A 199 -1.48 -11.32 2.68
C MET A 199 -1.74 -9.83 2.54
N ILE A 200 -1.60 -9.28 1.32
CA ILE A 200 -1.84 -7.86 1.05
C ILE A 200 -2.79 -7.66 -0.12
N ILE A 201 -3.60 -6.59 -0.03
CA ILE A 201 -4.48 -6.13 -1.11
C ILE A 201 -4.22 -4.66 -1.45
N SER A 202 -4.54 -4.33 -2.69
CA SER A 202 -4.54 -2.96 -3.21
C SER A 202 -5.54 -2.88 -4.37
N PRO A 203 -6.86 -2.92 -4.09
CA PRO A 203 -7.88 -2.95 -5.13
C PRO A 203 -7.92 -1.64 -5.93
N PRO A 204 -8.59 -1.62 -7.11
CA PRO A 204 -8.81 -0.40 -7.87
C PRO A 204 -9.51 0.68 -7.04
N LEU A 205 -9.17 1.93 -7.26
CA LEU A 205 -9.75 3.07 -6.50
C LEU A 205 -11.25 3.25 -6.79
N VAL A 206 -11.70 2.83 -7.95
CA VAL A 206 -13.10 2.92 -8.41
C VAL A 206 -13.98 1.75 -7.96
N ILE A 207 -13.45 0.85 -7.12
CA ILE A 207 -14.18 -0.32 -6.62
C ILE A 207 -15.46 0.10 -5.88
N THR A 208 -16.55 -0.57 -6.17
CA THR A 208 -17.84 -0.33 -5.54
C THR A 208 -18.03 -1.15 -4.25
N PRO A 209 -18.93 -0.77 -3.34
CA PRO A 209 -19.27 -1.59 -2.17
C PRO A 209 -19.66 -3.03 -2.50
N ALA A 210 -20.42 -3.25 -3.58
CA ALA A 210 -20.79 -4.60 -4.02
C ALA A 210 -19.57 -5.44 -4.46
N GLU A 211 -18.60 -4.83 -5.13
CA GLU A 211 -17.36 -5.49 -5.50
C GLU A 211 -16.46 -5.75 -4.28
N ILE A 212 -16.49 -4.85 -3.28
CA ILE A 212 -15.83 -5.08 -2.00
C ILE A 212 -16.43 -6.31 -1.30
N ASP A 213 -17.75 -6.47 -1.28
CA ASP A 213 -18.40 -7.66 -0.70
C ASP A 213 -17.96 -8.94 -1.41
N ILE A 214 -17.82 -8.93 -2.73
CA ILE A 214 -17.29 -10.06 -3.51
C ILE A 214 -15.83 -10.33 -3.14
N LEU A 215 -14.99 -9.29 -3.04
CA LEU A 215 -13.58 -9.39 -2.64
C LEU A 215 -13.46 -10.05 -1.26
N ILE A 216 -14.21 -9.56 -0.27
CA ILE A 216 -14.20 -10.05 1.10
C ILE A 216 -14.70 -11.49 1.18
N GLY A 217 -15.79 -11.83 0.47
CA GLY A 217 -16.31 -13.20 0.40
C GLY A 217 -15.28 -14.19 -0.15
N ARG A 218 -14.58 -13.82 -1.23
CA ARG A 218 -13.49 -14.63 -1.80
C ARG A 218 -12.28 -14.74 -0.90
N ALA A 219 -11.92 -13.64 -0.21
CA ALA A 219 -10.84 -13.66 0.76
C ALA A 219 -11.15 -14.60 1.94
N ARG A 220 -12.39 -14.57 2.44
CA ARG A 220 -12.85 -15.47 3.50
C ARG A 220 -12.77 -16.92 3.06
N GLN A 221 -13.31 -17.24 1.89
CA GLN A 221 -13.25 -18.60 1.33
C GLN A 221 -11.79 -19.08 1.17
N ALA A 222 -10.91 -18.23 0.62
CA ALA A 222 -9.50 -18.57 0.47
C ALA A 222 -8.79 -18.82 1.83
N LEU A 223 -9.16 -18.07 2.87
CA LEU A 223 -8.66 -18.29 4.23
C LEU A 223 -9.17 -19.62 4.80
N ASP A 224 -10.45 -19.97 4.62
CA ASP A 224 -11.03 -21.24 5.08
C ASP A 224 -10.34 -22.43 4.40
N GLU A 225 -10.14 -22.39 3.09
CA GLU A 225 -9.45 -23.42 2.31
C GLU A 225 -7.96 -23.51 2.68
N CYS A 226 -7.30 -22.37 2.91
CA CYS A 226 -5.92 -22.31 3.38
C CYS A 226 -5.79 -22.97 4.77
N TYR A 227 -6.68 -22.62 5.69
CA TYR A 227 -6.68 -23.17 7.05
C TYR A 227 -6.86 -24.67 7.04
N ALA A 228 -7.80 -25.20 6.25
CA ALA A 228 -8.03 -26.63 6.11
C ALA A 228 -6.75 -27.34 5.62
N ARG A 229 -6.11 -26.82 4.58
CA ARG A 229 -4.89 -27.40 4.02
C ARG A 229 -3.72 -27.32 4.99
N VAL A 230 -3.48 -26.18 5.63
CA VAL A 230 -2.41 -25.97 6.60
C VAL A 230 -2.56 -26.90 7.81
N LYS A 231 -3.82 -27.17 8.21
CA LYS A 231 -4.13 -28.13 9.27
C LYS A 231 -3.85 -29.59 8.85
N GLU A 232 -4.27 -29.97 7.65
CA GLU A 232 -4.04 -31.30 7.08
C GLU A 232 -2.55 -31.60 6.92
N GLU A 233 -1.77 -30.64 6.46
CA GLU A 233 -0.31 -30.74 6.28
C GLU A 233 0.48 -30.59 7.60
N GLY A 234 -0.20 -30.38 8.74
CA GLY A 234 0.43 -30.25 10.05
C GLY A 234 1.28 -28.99 10.24
N LEU A 235 1.01 -27.94 9.45
CA LEU A 235 1.74 -26.67 9.46
C LEU A 235 1.26 -25.67 10.52
N LEU A 236 0.16 -25.96 11.25
CA LEU A 236 -0.32 -25.14 12.37
C LEU A 236 0.56 -25.31 13.62
N LYS A 237 1.86 -25.11 13.46
CA LYS A 237 2.82 -25.16 14.56
C LYS A 237 3.51 -23.81 14.68
N ALA A 238 3.58 -23.31 15.91
CA ALA A 238 4.35 -22.12 16.23
C ALA A 238 5.86 -22.41 16.18
N ALA A 239 6.62 -21.43 15.70
CA ALA A 239 8.07 -21.44 15.88
C ALA A 239 8.42 -21.40 17.38
N SER A 240 9.41 -22.16 17.79
CA SER A 240 9.92 -22.18 19.17
C SER A 240 10.66 -20.90 19.52
#